data_13db6c5da98c545ed435b1b82669b4e9
#
_entry.id   13db6c5da98c545ed435b1b82669b4e9
#
_cell.length_a   1.000
_cell.length_b   1.000
_cell.length_c   1.000
_cell.angle_alpha   90.00
_cell.angle_beta   90.00
_cell.angle_gamma   90.00
#
_symmetry.space_group_name_H-M   'P 1'
#
loop_
_entity.id
_entity.type
_entity.pdbx_description
1 polymer ?
#
loop_
_entity_poly.entity_id
_entity_poly.type
_entity_poly.pdbx_seq_one_letter_code
_entity_poly.pdbx_strand_id
1 'polypeptide(L)'
;DQSRDGIASAIREAQTVMTSLNKTGKQVVEKYDVSACTDITGFGLLGHCVEMASASDVTFELSVTDIAYLQDAYDYAKMGLVPAGAYKNKRYSIDKVEVGSVNETYLDLLYDPQTSGGLLISVSPKEYENMMRDFKTSGLDTTVSVIGTVAPKSDKLIRLF
;
A
#
# COMPACT_ATOMS: atom_id res chain seq x y z
N ASP A 1 8.71 -3.09 -32.14
CA ASP A 1 7.47 -3.67 -31.65
C ASP A 1 7.54 -4.16 -30.20
N GLN A 2 8.70 -4.57 -29.68
CA GLN A 2 8.84 -4.97 -28.27
C GLN A 2 8.38 -3.90 -27.28
N SER A 3 8.49 -2.61 -27.58
CA SER A 3 8.03 -1.52 -26.70
C SER A 3 6.48 -1.43 -26.63
N ARG A 4 5.78 -1.71 -27.73
CA ARG A 4 4.30 -1.71 -27.75
C ARG A 4 3.73 -2.90 -27.01
N ASP A 5 4.36 -4.06 -27.14
CA ASP A 5 3.95 -5.28 -26.43
C ASP A 5 4.19 -5.14 -24.91
N GLY A 6 5.27 -4.49 -24.49
CA GLY A 6 5.57 -4.16 -23.10
C GLY A 6 4.50 -3.24 -22.48
N ILE A 7 4.17 -2.13 -23.15
CA ILE A 7 3.13 -1.20 -22.69
C ILE A 7 1.77 -1.92 -22.59
N ALA A 8 1.41 -2.73 -23.57
CA ALA A 8 0.16 -3.48 -23.52
C ALA A 8 0.13 -4.51 -22.39
N SER A 9 1.27 -5.08 -22.03
CA SER A 9 1.40 -5.98 -20.86
C SER A 9 1.18 -5.23 -19.56
N ALA A 10 1.87 -4.09 -19.36
CA ALA A 10 1.74 -3.24 -18.19
C ALA A 10 0.29 -2.79 -17.97
N ILE A 11 -0.40 -2.37 -19.05
CA ILE A 11 -1.80 -1.98 -18.98
C ILE A 11 -2.68 -3.17 -18.55
N ARG A 12 -2.48 -4.36 -19.11
CA ARG A 12 -3.24 -5.55 -18.74
C ARG A 12 -3.03 -5.93 -17.27
N GLU A 13 -1.79 -5.88 -16.78
CA GLU A 13 -1.48 -6.15 -15.39
C GLU A 13 -2.19 -5.15 -14.46
N ALA A 14 -2.08 -3.85 -14.74
CA ALA A 14 -2.78 -2.82 -13.99
C ALA A 14 -4.30 -3.02 -14.00
N GLN A 15 -4.89 -3.33 -15.16
CA GLN A 15 -6.33 -3.62 -15.28
C GLN A 15 -6.73 -4.85 -14.45
N THR A 16 -5.92 -5.91 -14.45
CA THR A 16 -6.17 -7.10 -13.64
C THR A 16 -6.21 -6.76 -12.15
N VAL A 17 -5.22 -6.01 -11.67
CA VAL A 17 -5.18 -5.56 -10.27
C VAL A 17 -6.38 -4.66 -9.93
N MET A 18 -6.68 -3.66 -10.78
CA MET A 18 -7.80 -2.74 -10.55
C MET A 18 -9.17 -3.40 -10.59
N THR A 19 -9.33 -4.51 -11.32
CA THR A 19 -10.60 -5.26 -11.41
C THR A 19 -10.72 -6.35 -10.36
N SER A 20 -9.65 -6.67 -9.65
CA SER A 20 -9.67 -7.62 -8.54
C SER A 20 -10.48 -7.05 -7.37
N LEU A 21 -11.46 -7.84 -6.90
CA LEU A 21 -12.33 -7.42 -5.81
C LEU A 21 -11.69 -7.69 -4.46
N ASN A 22 -11.79 -6.74 -3.54
CA ASN A 22 -11.40 -6.92 -2.13
C ASN A 22 -12.28 -7.94 -1.36
N LYS A 23 -13.25 -8.58 -2.05
CA LYS A 23 -14.18 -9.54 -1.45
C LYS A 23 -13.49 -10.73 -0.79
N THR A 24 -12.55 -11.38 -1.49
CA THR A 24 -11.80 -12.52 -0.94
C THR A 24 -10.95 -12.08 0.24
N GLY A 25 -10.27 -10.94 0.12
CA GLY A 25 -9.51 -10.35 1.23
C GLY A 25 -10.38 -10.09 2.45
N LYS A 26 -11.53 -9.45 2.25
CA LYS A 26 -12.52 -9.22 3.32
C LYS A 26 -12.96 -10.51 4.00
N GLN A 27 -13.28 -11.56 3.24
CA GLN A 27 -13.70 -12.86 3.79
C GLN A 27 -12.64 -13.52 4.68
N VAL A 28 -11.35 -13.29 4.41
CA VAL A 28 -10.27 -13.74 5.31
C VAL A 28 -10.22 -12.86 6.55
N VAL A 29 -10.21 -11.53 6.37
CA VAL A 29 -10.12 -10.56 7.47
C VAL A 29 -11.23 -10.74 8.50
N GLU A 30 -12.46 -11.01 8.07
CA GLU A 30 -13.63 -11.19 8.95
C GLU A 30 -13.53 -12.37 9.93
N LYS A 31 -12.57 -13.27 9.73
CA LYS A 31 -12.34 -14.42 10.65
C LYS A 31 -11.46 -14.04 11.85
N TYR A 32 -10.85 -12.87 11.83
CA TYR A 32 -9.82 -12.44 12.78
C TYR A 32 -10.23 -11.17 13.52
N ASP A 33 -9.72 -11.00 14.72
CA ASP A 33 -9.84 -9.75 15.47
C ASP A 33 -8.77 -8.77 14.96
N VAL A 34 -9.14 -7.95 13.98
CA VAL A 34 -8.26 -6.94 13.39
C VAL A 34 -8.45 -5.59 14.09
N SER A 35 -7.36 -4.90 14.37
CA SER A 35 -7.39 -3.61 15.05
C SER A 35 -7.91 -2.49 14.15
N ALA A 36 -7.60 -2.56 12.84
CA ALA A 36 -8.08 -1.62 11.84
C ALA A 36 -7.96 -2.21 10.43
N CYS A 37 -8.82 -1.77 9.53
CA CYS A 37 -8.80 -2.15 8.12
C CYS A 37 -9.37 -1.01 7.28
N THR A 38 -8.72 -0.69 6.17
CA THR A 38 -9.23 0.24 5.14
C THR A 38 -8.83 -0.25 3.76
N ASP A 39 -9.54 0.17 2.73
CA ASP A 39 -9.13 0.02 1.34
C ASP A 39 -8.24 1.20 0.92
N ILE A 40 -7.32 0.92 0.01
CA ILE A 40 -6.43 1.94 -0.55
C ILE A 40 -7.07 2.51 -1.80
N THR A 41 -7.27 3.83 -1.80
CA THR A 41 -7.91 4.55 -2.91
C THR A 41 -7.17 5.85 -3.26
N GLY A 42 -7.88 6.94 -3.46
CA GLY A 42 -7.37 8.19 -3.99
C GLY A 42 -6.27 8.91 -3.20
N PHE A 43 -6.11 8.63 -1.91
CA PHE A 43 -5.02 9.22 -1.10
C PHE A 43 -3.70 8.46 -1.18
N GLY A 44 -3.67 7.31 -1.89
CA GLY A 44 -2.52 6.43 -1.95
C GLY A 44 -2.24 5.71 -0.64
N LEU A 45 -1.26 4.83 -0.64
CA LEU A 45 -0.93 4.03 0.55
C LEU A 45 -0.58 4.92 1.75
N LEU A 46 0.34 5.88 1.57
CA LEU A 46 0.77 6.74 2.69
C LEU A 46 -0.33 7.64 3.22
N GLY A 47 -1.22 8.15 2.34
CA GLY A 47 -2.36 8.93 2.80
C GLY A 47 -3.27 8.13 3.73
N HIS A 48 -3.64 6.91 3.34
CA HIS A 48 -4.46 6.02 4.17
C HIS A 48 -3.73 5.53 5.42
N CYS A 49 -2.40 5.28 5.35
CA CYS A 49 -1.59 5.00 6.54
C CYS A 49 -1.63 6.16 7.55
N VAL A 50 -1.49 7.39 7.08
CA VAL A 50 -1.57 8.60 7.93
C VAL A 50 -2.95 8.73 8.58
N GLU A 51 -4.02 8.50 7.82
CA GLU A 51 -5.39 8.53 8.37
C GLU A 51 -5.58 7.47 9.46
N MET A 52 -5.18 6.22 9.16
CA MET A 52 -5.33 5.09 10.10
C MET A 52 -4.47 5.29 11.35
N ALA A 53 -3.21 5.70 11.22
CA ALA A 53 -2.30 5.96 12.34
C ALA A 53 -2.80 7.12 13.22
N SER A 54 -3.30 8.18 12.58
CA SER A 54 -3.86 9.34 13.29
C SER A 54 -5.10 8.98 14.09
N ALA A 55 -6.03 8.22 13.49
CA ALA A 55 -7.27 7.80 14.14
C ALA A 55 -7.03 6.85 15.30
N SER A 56 -5.96 6.07 15.24
CA SER A 56 -5.59 5.07 16.26
C SER A 56 -4.59 5.59 17.31
N ASP A 57 -4.11 6.83 17.16
CA ASP A 57 -3.12 7.46 18.04
C ASP A 57 -1.80 6.67 18.17
N VAL A 58 -1.29 6.20 17.02
CA VAL A 58 -0.09 5.35 16.91
C VAL A 58 0.86 5.86 15.83
N THR A 59 2.04 5.24 15.71
CA THR A 59 2.99 5.40 14.61
C THR A 59 3.10 4.10 13.83
N PHE A 60 3.11 4.18 12.50
CA PHE A 60 3.43 3.04 11.64
C PHE A 60 4.88 3.09 11.20
N GLU A 61 5.60 2.00 11.37
CA GLU A 61 6.97 1.80 10.89
C GLU A 61 6.91 0.87 9.68
N LEU A 62 7.17 1.41 8.48
CA LEU A 62 6.95 0.72 7.21
C LEU A 62 8.26 0.44 6.49
N SER A 63 8.46 -0.83 6.12
CA SER A 63 9.55 -1.27 5.25
C SER A 63 9.15 -1.08 3.79
N VAL A 64 9.77 -0.12 3.10
CA VAL A 64 9.42 0.20 1.71
C VAL A 64 9.72 -0.96 0.76
N THR A 65 10.73 -1.75 1.06
CA THR A 65 11.12 -2.91 0.25
C THR A 65 10.13 -4.08 0.32
N ASP A 66 9.30 -4.12 1.35
CA ASP A 66 8.28 -5.16 1.54
C ASP A 66 6.91 -4.78 0.95
N ILE A 67 6.77 -3.54 0.49
CA ILE A 67 5.55 -3.07 -0.16
C ILE A 67 5.55 -3.54 -1.61
N ALA A 68 4.55 -4.35 -1.96
CA ALA A 68 4.36 -4.81 -3.33
C ALA A 68 3.89 -3.66 -4.23
N TYR A 69 4.46 -3.57 -5.42
CA TYR A 69 4.08 -2.60 -6.45
C TYR A 69 4.23 -3.21 -7.84
N LEU A 70 3.61 -2.59 -8.84
CA LEU A 70 3.78 -2.96 -10.23
C LEU A 70 5.13 -2.43 -10.73
N GLN A 71 6.00 -3.31 -11.24
CA GLN A 71 7.35 -2.93 -11.68
C GLN A 71 7.32 -1.83 -12.75
N ASP A 72 6.40 -1.94 -13.71
CA ASP A 72 6.23 -0.92 -14.75
C ASP A 72 5.84 0.46 -14.18
N ALA A 73 5.06 0.50 -13.07
CA ALA A 73 4.72 1.75 -12.41
C ALA A 73 5.97 2.42 -11.81
N TYR A 74 6.89 1.64 -11.24
CA TYR A 74 8.17 2.15 -10.76
C TYR A 74 9.01 2.71 -11.90
N ASP A 75 9.09 2.01 -13.03
CA ASP A 75 9.88 2.43 -14.17
C ASP A 75 9.30 3.72 -14.80
N TYR A 76 7.97 3.86 -14.86
CA TYR A 76 7.32 5.10 -15.32
C TYR A 76 7.53 6.25 -14.33
N ALA A 77 7.42 6.01 -13.03
CA ALA A 77 7.70 7.03 -12.01
C ALA A 77 9.15 7.52 -12.08
N LYS A 78 10.11 6.62 -12.32
CA LYS A 78 11.52 6.97 -12.54
C LYS A 78 11.74 7.86 -13.77
N MET A 79 10.87 7.77 -14.77
CA MET A 79 10.87 8.66 -15.94
C MET A 79 10.13 9.99 -15.68
N GLY A 80 9.60 10.21 -14.47
CA GLY A 80 8.82 11.39 -14.12
C GLY A 80 7.33 11.31 -14.51
N LEU A 81 6.85 10.16 -14.93
CA LEU A 81 5.44 9.93 -15.27
C LEU A 81 4.63 9.63 -14.00
N VAL A 82 4.40 10.67 -13.21
CA VAL A 82 3.71 10.59 -11.92
C VAL A 82 2.40 11.36 -12.01
N PRO A 83 1.27 10.78 -11.58
CA PRO A 83 -0.02 11.48 -11.58
C PRO A 83 0.00 12.75 -10.73
N ALA A 84 -0.66 13.82 -11.18
CA ALA A 84 -0.77 15.07 -10.43
C ALA A 84 -1.40 14.88 -9.02
N GLY A 85 -2.22 13.85 -8.86
CA GLY A 85 -2.80 13.44 -7.57
C GLY A 85 -1.75 13.03 -6.55
N ALA A 86 -0.70 12.33 -6.95
CA ALA A 86 0.40 11.92 -6.06
C ALA A 86 1.07 13.13 -5.40
N TYR A 87 1.34 14.18 -6.17
CA TYR A 87 1.91 15.42 -5.61
C TYR A 87 0.95 16.15 -4.65
N LYS A 88 -0.36 16.07 -4.87
CA LYS A 88 -1.35 16.63 -3.94
C LYS A 88 -1.38 15.83 -2.64
N ASN A 89 -1.41 14.51 -2.73
CA ASN A 89 -1.39 13.60 -1.58
C ASN A 89 -0.13 13.81 -0.73
N LYS A 90 1.03 13.90 -1.40
CA LYS A 90 2.30 14.17 -0.74
C LYS A 90 2.29 15.49 0.03
N ARG A 91 1.86 16.59 -0.60
CA ARG A 91 1.77 17.91 0.08
C ARG A 91 0.84 17.90 1.29
N TYR A 92 -0.21 17.07 1.27
CA TYR A 92 -1.17 16.98 2.36
C TYR A 92 -0.63 16.32 3.62
N SER A 93 0.30 15.38 3.50
CA SER A 93 0.69 14.54 4.63
C SER A 93 2.19 14.35 4.84
N ILE A 94 3.06 14.90 3.99
CA ILE A 94 4.52 14.69 4.08
C ILE A 94 5.13 15.21 5.40
N ASP A 95 4.53 16.22 6.00
CA ASP A 95 4.93 16.76 7.31
C ASP A 95 4.75 15.75 8.45
N LYS A 96 3.89 14.75 8.26
CA LYS A 96 3.59 13.65 9.22
C LYS A 96 4.42 12.40 8.97
N VAL A 97 5.25 12.38 7.93
CA VAL A 97 6.04 11.24 7.49
C VAL A 97 7.53 11.50 7.70
N GLU A 98 8.22 10.58 8.35
CA GLU A 98 9.67 10.49 8.38
C GLU A 98 10.12 9.61 7.21
N VAL A 99 10.68 10.23 6.17
CA VAL A 99 10.99 9.56 4.90
C VAL A 99 12.26 8.70 4.97
N GLY A 100 13.17 9.02 5.90
CA GLY A 100 14.44 8.30 6.03
C GLY A 100 15.30 8.39 4.76
N SER A 101 15.85 7.25 4.34
CA SER A 101 16.69 7.13 3.14
C SER A 101 15.92 6.69 1.88
N VAL A 102 14.59 6.69 1.93
CA VAL A 102 13.74 6.26 0.81
C VAL A 102 13.89 7.23 -0.37
N ASN A 103 14.12 6.69 -1.56
CA ASN A 103 14.27 7.53 -2.76
C ASN A 103 12.92 8.10 -3.23
N GLU A 104 12.99 9.19 -3.97
CA GLU A 104 11.83 9.96 -4.42
C GLU A 104 10.87 9.14 -5.29
N THR A 105 11.38 8.23 -6.12
CA THR A 105 10.55 7.40 -7.00
C THR A 105 9.65 6.46 -6.19
N TYR A 106 10.17 5.83 -5.13
CA TYR A 106 9.33 5.05 -4.22
C TYR A 106 8.32 5.93 -3.50
N LEU A 107 8.75 7.09 -3.04
CA LEU A 107 7.84 8.01 -2.35
C LEU A 107 6.68 8.44 -3.24
N ASP A 108 6.93 8.72 -4.51
CA ASP A 108 5.88 9.04 -5.48
C ASP A 108 4.89 7.88 -5.68
N LEU A 109 5.38 6.63 -5.74
CA LEU A 109 4.51 5.44 -5.81
C LEU A 109 3.64 5.28 -4.55
N LEU A 110 4.21 5.53 -3.37
CA LEU A 110 3.47 5.39 -2.11
C LEU A 110 2.35 6.44 -1.96
N TYR A 111 2.44 7.55 -2.69
CA TYR A 111 1.42 8.58 -2.77
C TYR A 111 0.52 8.48 -4.01
N ASP A 112 0.75 7.47 -4.87
CA ASP A 112 -0.04 7.30 -6.10
C ASP A 112 -1.53 7.12 -5.78
N PRO A 113 -2.44 7.95 -6.37
CA PRO A 113 -3.87 7.77 -6.20
C PRO A 113 -4.34 6.52 -6.94
N GLN A 114 -4.87 5.55 -6.19
CA GLN A 114 -5.29 4.27 -6.74
C GLN A 114 -6.79 4.23 -6.99
N THR A 115 -7.20 3.61 -8.09
CA THR A 115 -8.62 3.43 -8.43
C THR A 115 -9.24 2.31 -7.59
N SER A 116 -8.51 1.24 -7.37
CA SER A 116 -8.96 0.07 -6.63
C SER A 116 -7.72 -0.62 -6.07
N GLY A 117 -7.13 -0.01 -5.06
CA GLY A 117 -6.02 -0.58 -4.33
C GLY A 117 -6.47 -1.74 -3.42
N GLY A 118 -5.51 -2.40 -2.82
CA GLY A 118 -5.78 -3.49 -1.90
C GLY A 118 -6.32 -3.04 -0.54
N LEU A 119 -6.31 -3.94 0.42
CA LEU A 119 -6.65 -3.66 1.81
C LEU A 119 -5.39 -3.38 2.62
N LEU A 120 -5.43 -2.34 3.45
CA LEU A 120 -4.47 -2.09 4.51
C LEU A 120 -5.07 -2.63 5.81
N ILE A 121 -4.38 -3.56 6.46
CA ILE A 121 -4.90 -4.30 7.62
C ILE A 121 -3.90 -4.20 8.76
N SER A 122 -4.38 -3.80 9.94
CA SER A 122 -3.62 -3.88 11.19
C SER A 122 -4.15 -5.03 12.03
N VAL A 123 -3.30 -5.97 12.37
CA VAL A 123 -3.64 -7.18 13.11
C VAL A 123 -2.62 -7.45 14.22
N SER A 124 -3.08 -8.09 15.30
CA SER A 124 -2.19 -8.45 16.39
C SER A 124 -1.15 -9.51 15.98
N PRO A 125 0.07 -9.51 16.58
CA PRO A 125 1.07 -10.55 16.31
C PRO A 125 0.58 -11.98 16.57
N LYS A 126 -0.45 -12.16 17.42
CA LYS A 126 -1.02 -13.48 17.73
C LYS A 126 -1.83 -14.05 16.57
N GLU A 127 -2.48 -13.19 15.80
CA GLU A 127 -3.38 -13.57 14.70
C GLU A 127 -2.68 -13.57 13.33
N TYR A 128 -1.61 -12.82 13.19
CA TYR A 128 -0.96 -12.57 11.92
C TYR A 128 -0.54 -13.84 11.17
N GLU A 129 0.08 -14.83 11.84
CA GLU A 129 0.55 -16.05 11.17
C GLU A 129 -0.59 -16.89 10.61
N ASN A 130 -1.69 -16.99 11.36
CA ASN A 130 -2.90 -17.71 10.94
C ASN A 130 -3.57 -16.98 9.78
N MET A 131 -3.70 -15.66 9.86
CA MET A 131 -4.25 -14.83 8.80
C MET A 131 -3.44 -14.97 7.51
N MET A 132 -2.11 -14.91 7.56
CA MET A 132 -1.25 -15.08 6.40
C MET A 132 -1.37 -16.49 5.78
N ARG A 133 -1.60 -17.52 6.58
CA ARG A 133 -1.87 -18.88 6.09
C ARG A 133 -3.22 -18.95 5.37
N ASP A 134 -4.24 -18.34 5.93
CA ASP A 134 -5.56 -18.28 5.33
C ASP A 134 -5.55 -17.50 4.02
N PHE A 135 -4.81 -16.40 3.92
CA PHE A 135 -4.61 -15.68 2.66
C PHE A 135 -3.99 -16.57 1.57
N LYS A 136 -2.96 -17.34 1.90
CA LYS A 136 -2.30 -18.27 0.96
C LYS A 136 -3.25 -19.34 0.39
N THR A 137 -4.27 -19.71 1.15
CA THR A 137 -5.23 -20.77 0.76
C THR A 137 -6.57 -20.24 0.28
N SER A 138 -6.78 -18.93 0.33
CA SER A 138 -8.08 -18.28 0.05
C SER A 138 -8.45 -18.23 -1.44
N GLY A 139 -7.48 -18.46 -2.34
CA GLY A 139 -7.67 -18.22 -3.77
C GLY A 139 -7.61 -16.73 -4.15
N LEU A 140 -7.03 -15.90 -3.28
CA LEU A 140 -6.77 -14.49 -3.59
C LEU A 140 -5.82 -14.40 -4.80
N ASP A 141 -6.14 -13.56 -5.76
CA ASP A 141 -5.42 -13.37 -7.02
C ASP A 141 -4.43 -12.18 -6.98
N THR A 142 -4.26 -11.57 -5.81
CA THR A 142 -3.36 -10.46 -5.57
C THR A 142 -2.31 -10.79 -4.51
N THR A 143 -1.27 -9.95 -4.41
CA THR A 143 -0.17 -10.13 -3.45
C THR A 143 -0.60 -9.69 -2.06
N VAL A 144 -0.18 -10.45 -1.05
CA VAL A 144 -0.28 -10.08 0.37
C VAL A 144 1.12 -10.04 0.97
N SER A 145 1.48 -8.92 1.58
CA SER A 145 2.77 -8.75 2.25
C SER A 145 2.62 -8.08 3.62
N VAL A 146 3.56 -8.37 4.51
CA VAL A 146 3.71 -7.63 5.77
C VAL A 146 4.59 -6.44 5.49
N ILE A 147 4.04 -5.25 5.57
CA ILE A 147 4.72 -4.02 5.16
C ILE A 147 5.30 -3.22 6.34
N GLY A 148 5.05 -3.65 7.57
CA GLY A 148 5.58 -2.93 8.73
C GLY A 148 4.93 -3.32 10.04
N THR A 149 5.17 -2.52 11.05
CA THR A 149 4.69 -2.70 12.42
C THR A 149 4.03 -1.44 12.96
N VAL A 150 3.19 -1.62 13.98
CA VAL A 150 2.57 -0.52 14.72
C VAL A 150 3.35 -0.28 16.02
N ALA A 151 3.78 0.95 16.21
CA ALA A 151 4.53 1.41 17.39
C ALA A 151 3.72 2.43 18.21
N PRO A 152 4.08 2.66 19.48
CA PRO A 152 3.53 3.77 20.24
C PRO A 152 3.71 5.10 19.50
N LYS A 153 2.73 6.00 19.64
CA LYS A 153 2.75 7.31 18.99
C LYS A 153 4.04 8.06 19.23
N SER A 154 4.60 8.60 18.17
CA SER A 154 5.75 9.49 18.20
C SER A 154 5.43 10.85 17.56
N ASP A 155 6.45 11.67 17.31
CA ASP A 155 6.35 12.96 16.63
C ASP A 155 5.91 12.84 15.15
N LYS A 156 6.16 11.68 14.54
CA LYS A 156 5.71 11.36 13.19
C LYS A 156 4.70 10.20 13.23
N LEU A 157 3.68 10.28 12.37
CA LEU A 157 2.68 9.21 12.26
C LEU A 157 3.20 8.03 11.45
N ILE A 158 4.08 8.29 10.49
CA ILE A 158 4.68 7.25 9.63
C ILE A 158 6.21 7.41 9.67
N ARG A 159 6.91 6.29 9.79
CA ARG A 159 8.36 6.18 9.59
C ARG A 159 8.65 5.18 8.49
N LEU A 160 9.41 5.59 7.48
CA LEU A 160 9.83 4.75 6.35
C LEU A 160 11.29 4.32 6.52
N PHE A 161 11.58 3.06 6.17
CA PHE A 161 12.95 2.52 6.14
C PHE A 161 13.14 1.48 5.05
#